data_61314ef718c47153769a87e2edb53af0
#
_entry.id   61314ef718c47153769a87e2edb53af0
#
_cell.length_a   1.000
_cell.length_b   1.000
_cell.length_c   1.000
_cell.angle_alpha   90.00
_cell.angle_beta   90.00
_cell.angle_gamma   90.00
#
_symmetry.space_group_name_H-M   'P 1'
#
loop_
_entity.id
_entity.type
_entity.pdbx_description
1 polymer ?
#
loop_
_entity_poly.entity_id
_entity_poly.type
_entity_poly.pdbx_seq_one_letter_code
_entity_poly.pdbx_strand_id
1 'polypeptide(L)'
;MYSREHKLYLRKKKIRKILVIFTQILLAVLLISIWELLAKYKVINTFITSSPSRVLSTIISLYNDNNLFNNIWTTIYETLISFSLGTIIGIITATILWYFNFIYKVLDPYLTILNSLPKIALGPIIIIFFGANINSIIIMALLISVIVTVITVYNGFISTDKNRINLLKSFSATKGQIFKYVILPS
;
A
#
# COMPACT_ATOMS: atom_id res chain seq x y z
N MET A 1 21.98 -5.45 -42.33
CA MET A 1 21.89 -4.02 -42.66
C MET A 1 20.41 -3.62 -42.59
N TYR A 2 19.99 -2.76 -41.66
CA TYR A 2 18.57 -2.40 -41.51
C TYR A 2 18.08 -1.54 -42.68
N SER A 3 16.86 -1.78 -43.17
CA SER A 3 16.26 -0.99 -44.24
C SER A 3 16.09 0.47 -43.85
N ARG A 4 16.04 1.38 -44.82
CA ARG A 4 15.83 2.83 -44.58
C ARG A 4 14.55 3.09 -43.79
N GLU A 5 13.50 2.35 -44.05
CA GLU A 5 12.20 2.46 -43.34
C GLU A 5 12.29 2.04 -41.89
N HIS A 6 13.04 0.97 -41.60
CA HIS A 6 13.25 0.53 -40.21
C HIS A 6 14.03 1.59 -39.38
N LYS A 7 15.04 2.23 -39.98
CA LYS A 7 15.78 3.32 -39.32
C LYS A 7 14.86 4.52 -39.02
N LEU A 8 13.98 4.88 -39.96
CA LEU A 8 12.99 5.95 -39.77
C LEU A 8 11.99 5.60 -38.67
N TYR A 9 11.50 4.37 -38.61
CA TYR A 9 10.63 3.88 -37.55
C TYR A 9 11.30 3.97 -36.16
N LEU A 10 12.53 3.49 -36.06
CA LEU A 10 13.30 3.55 -34.80
C LEU A 10 13.52 5.01 -34.35
N ARG A 11 13.82 5.91 -35.29
CA ARG A 11 13.98 7.36 -34.99
C ARG A 11 12.68 7.95 -34.50
N LYS A 12 11.54 7.71 -35.16
CA LYS A 12 10.21 8.15 -34.71
C LYS A 12 9.87 7.61 -33.31
N LYS A 13 10.13 6.32 -33.06
CA LYS A 13 9.91 5.68 -31.76
C LYS A 13 10.75 6.34 -30.66
N LYS A 14 12.03 6.63 -30.95
CA LYS A 14 12.93 7.31 -30.01
C LYS A 14 12.47 8.73 -29.70
N ILE A 15 12.10 9.52 -30.74
CA ILE A 15 11.59 10.88 -30.57
C ILE A 15 10.30 10.86 -29.73
N ARG A 16 9.36 9.96 -30.01
CA ARG A 16 8.13 9.82 -29.23
C ARG A 16 8.41 9.49 -27.77
N LYS A 17 9.37 8.59 -27.50
CA LYS A 17 9.79 8.27 -26.12
C LYS A 17 10.37 9.49 -25.40
N ILE A 18 11.23 10.27 -26.07
CA ILE A 18 11.81 11.50 -25.52
C ILE A 18 10.73 12.53 -25.24
N LEU A 19 9.79 12.74 -26.18
CA LEU A 19 8.68 13.66 -25.99
C LEU A 19 7.81 13.26 -24.79
N VAL A 20 7.50 11.97 -24.62
CA VAL A 20 6.73 11.48 -23.47
C VAL A 20 7.47 11.78 -22.17
N ILE A 21 8.77 11.46 -22.08
CA ILE A 21 9.56 11.73 -20.88
C ILE A 21 9.64 13.23 -20.61
N PHE A 22 9.87 14.03 -21.64
CA PHE A 22 9.90 15.49 -21.51
C PHE A 22 8.58 16.06 -20.99
N THR A 23 7.45 15.60 -21.55
CA THR A 23 6.13 16.04 -21.10
C THR A 23 5.85 15.60 -19.65
N GLN A 24 6.28 14.41 -19.25
CA GLN A 24 6.17 13.94 -17.85
C GLN A 24 6.97 14.81 -16.88
N ILE A 25 8.22 15.13 -17.23
CA ILE A 25 9.07 16.02 -16.41
C ILE A 25 8.47 17.43 -16.36
N LEU A 26 8.04 17.96 -17.50
CA LEU A 26 7.41 19.29 -17.58
C LEU A 26 6.18 19.36 -16.67
N LEU A 27 5.33 18.34 -16.71
CA LEU A 27 4.12 18.28 -15.90
C LEU A 27 4.47 18.19 -14.39
N ALA A 28 5.48 17.41 -14.02
CA ALA A 28 5.95 17.33 -12.63
C ALA A 28 6.49 18.69 -12.14
N VAL A 29 7.31 19.37 -12.97
CA VAL A 29 7.85 20.69 -12.64
C VAL A 29 6.72 21.73 -12.53
N LEU A 30 5.75 21.71 -13.42
CA LEU A 30 4.59 22.61 -13.36
C LEU A 30 3.79 22.39 -12.07
N LEU A 31 3.50 21.15 -11.68
CA LEU A 31 2.76 20.85 -10.45
C LEU A 31 3.51 21.37 -9.21
N ILE A 32 4.82 21.10 -9.11
CA ILE A 32 5.65 21.59 -8.00
C ILE A 32 5.70 23.12 -7.99
N SER A 33 5.82 23.76 -9.16
CA SER A 33 5.85 25.22 -9.27
C SER A 33 4.53 25.85 -8.87
N ILE A 34 3.40 25.27 -9.29
CA ILE A 34 2.05 25.73 -8.90
C ILE A 34 1.89 25.61 -7.39
N TRP A 35 2.28 24.47 -6.79
CA TRP A 35 2.22 24.28 -5.35
C TRP A 35 3.03 25.35 -4.60
N GLU A 36 4.26 25.62 -5.01
CA GLU A 36 5.12 26.65 -4.43
C GLU A 36 4.47 28.06 -4.55
N LEU A 37 3.93 28.39 -5.73
CA LEU A 37 3.27 29.69 -5.96
C LEU A 37 2.02 29.85 -5.10
N LEU A 38 1.16 28.83 -5.01
CA LEU A 38 -0.03 28.86 -4.17
C LEU A 38 0.32 29.04 -2.69
N ALA A 39 1.38 28.42 -2.24
CA ALA A 39 1.90 28.57 -0.88
C ALA A 39 2.47 29.99 -0.64
N LYS A 40 3.28 30.51 -1.60
CA LYS A 40 3.89 31.84 -1.54
C LYS A 40 2.85 32.95 -1.51
N TYR A 41 1.82 32.86 -2.33
CA TYR A 41 0.72 33.84 -2.37
C TYR A 41 -0.32 33.62 -1.26
N LYS A 42 -0.09 32.68 -0.33
CA LYS A 42 -1.01 32.36 0.79
C LYS A 42 -2.42 31.96 0.35
N VAL A 43 -2.57 31.48 -0.89
CA VAL A 43 -3.84 30.93 -1.39
C VAL A 43 -4.20 29.66 -0.64
N ILE A 44 -3.19 28.88 -0.27
CA ILE A 44 -3.31 27.68 0.56
C ILE A 44 -2.68 27.93 1.94
N ASN A 45 -3.26 27.30 2.96
CA ASN A 45 -2.72 27.40 4.31
C ASN A 45 -1.45 26.54 4.43
N THR A 46 -0.30 27.21 4.44
CA THR A 46 1.01 26.57 4.50
C THR A 46 1.30 25.81 5.80
N PHE A 47 0.50 26.02 6.85
CA PHE A 47 0.58 25.21 8.06
C PHE A 47 0.05 23.79 7.84
N ILE A 48 -0.98 23.65 7.00
CA ILE A 48 -1.62 22.35 6.70
C ILE A 48 -0.94 21.67 5.50
N THR A 49 -0.70 22.43 4.41
CA THR A 49 -0.29 21.86 3.12
C THR A 49 1.22 21.94 2.88
N SER A 50 1.97 22.71 3.73
CA SER A 50 3.40 22.99 3.54
C SER A 50 3.72 23.64 2.17
N SER A 51 4.97 23.62 1.74
CA SER A 51 5.44 24.01 0.41
C SER A 51 6.74 23.28 0.08
N PRO A 52 7.10 23.10 -1.19
CA PRO A 52 8.36 22.50 -1.61
C PRO A 52 9.60 23.12 -0.94
N SER A 53 9.67 24.44 -0.86
CA SER A 53 10.77 25.15 -0.19
C SER A 53 10.84 24.84 1.32
N ARG A 54 9.70 24.76 2.00
CA ARG A 54 9.63 24.38 3.42
C ARG A 54 10.04 22.95 3.66
N VAL A 55 9.63 22.03 2.80
CA VAL A 55 10.04 20.61 2.88
C VAL A 55 11.55 20.52 2.80
N LEU A 56 12.19 21.21 1.83
CA LEU A 56 13.65 21.21 1.71
C LEU A 56 14.33 21.84 2.94
N SER A 57 13.85 22.97 3.43
CA SER A 57 14.40 23.62 4.63
C SER A 57 14.29 22.73 5.87
N THR A 58 13.16 22.01 6.03
CA THR A 58 12.98 21.08 7.14
C THR A 58 13.95 19.88 7.04
N ILE A 59 14.19 19.34 5.84
CA ILE A 59 15.17 18.26 5.65
C ILE A 59 16.56 18.73 6.05
N ILE A 60 16.97 19.93 5.63
CA ILE A 60 18.27 20.50 5.96
C ILE A 60 18.40 20.75 7.47
N SER A 61 17.34 21.28 8.11
CA SER A 61 17.32 21.47 9.56
C SER A 61 17.47 20.17 10.32
N LEU A 62 16.65 19.14 9.97
CA LEU A 62 16.74 17.82 10.59
C LEU A 62 18.11 17.16 10.39
N TYR A 63 18.74 17.38 9.25
CA TYR A 63 20.10 16.88 9.01
C TYR A 63 21.12 17.57 9.91
N ASN A 64 21.06 18.90 10.03
CA ASN A 64 21.95 19.68 10.88
C ASN A 64 21.79 19.36 12.37
N ASP A 65 20.54 19.08 12.80
CA ASP A 65 20.21 18.71 14.18
C ASP A 65 20.51 17.22 14.50
N ASN A 66 21.10 16.47 13.57
CA ASN A 66 21.38 15.02 13.66
C ASN A 66 20.13 14.14 13.93
N ASN A 67 18.94 14.67 13.70
CA ASN A 67 17.68 13.95 13.94
C ASN A 67 17.14 13.25 12.69
N LEU A 68 17.62 13.59 11.49
CA LEU A 68 17.10 13.05 10.23
C LEU A 68 17.19 11.52 10.17
N PHE A 69 18.38 10.97 10.43
CA PHE A 69 18.58 9.52 10.36
C PHE A 69 17.83 8.76 11.45
N ASN A 70 17.71 9.35 12.65
CA ASN A 70 16.94 8.76 13.73
C ASN A 70 15.44 8.70 13.36
N ASN A 71 14.89 9.76 12.81
CA ASN A 71 13.51 9.81 12.35
C ASN A 71 13.24 8.83 11.20
N ILE A 72 14.17 8.72 10.24
CA ILE A 72 14.08 7.73 9.15
C ILE A 72 14.08 6.32 9.72
N TRP A 73 15.02 6.02 10.63
CA TRP A 73 15.12 4.69 11.24
C TRP A 73 13.87 4.32 12.02
N THR A 74 13.35 5.24 12.82
CA THR A 74 12.10 5.06 13.57
C THR A 74 10.94 4.71 12.63
N THR A 75 10.78 5.48 11.54
CA THR A 75 9.71 5.23 10.55
C THR A 75 9.87 3.87 9.86
N ILE A 76 11.10 3.48 9.51
CA ILE A 76 11.38 2.16 8.93
C ILE A 76 11.01 1.04 9.93
N TYR A 77 11.43 1.18 11.18
CA TYR A 77 11.14 0.23 12.24
C TYR A 77 9.64 0.05 12.47
N GLU A 78 8.89 1.15 12.64
CA GLU A 78 7.44 1.15 12.82
C GLU A 78 6.75 0.47 11.63
N THR A 79 7.16 0.82 10.41
CA THR A 79 6.57 0.27 9.19
C THR A 79 6.83 -1.23 9.05
N LEU A 80 8.07 -1.67 9.24
CA LEU A 80 8.44 -3.07 9.12
C LEU A 80 7.74 -3.95 10.15
N ILE A 81 7.67 -3.50 11.41
CA ILE A 81 6.98 -4.25 12.46
C ILE A 81 5.48 -4.32 12.18
N SER A 82 4.84 -3.19 11.93
CA SER A 82 3.41 -3.12 11.69
C SER A 82 2.99 -3.93 10.46
N PHE A 83 3.75 -3.80 9.37
CA PHE A 83 3.49 -4.53 8.13
C PHE A 83 3.69 -6.04 8.31
N SER A 84 4.80 -6.45 8.92
CA SER A 84 5.10 -7.88 9.11
C SER A 84 4.07 -8.55 10.02
N LEU A 85 3.78 -7.95 11.17
CA LEU A 85 2.77 -8.48 12.11
C LEU A 85 1.38 -8.46 11.47
N GLY A 86 1.01 -7.36 10.83
CA GLY A 86 -0.29 -7.22 10.15
C GLY A 86 -0.48 -8.24 9.03
N THR A 87 0.55 -8.48 8.24
CA THR A 87 0.55 -9.50 7.18
C THR A 87 0.42 -10.90 7.76
N ILE A 88 1.21 -11.26 8.75
CA ILE A 88 1.16 -12.59 9.38
C ILE A 88 -0.22 -12.84 10.00
N ILE A 89 -0.72 -11.92 10.82
CA ILE A 89 -2.04 -12.03 11.44
C ILE A 89 -3.13 -12.09 10.38
N GLY A 90 -3.03 -11.26 9.34
CA GLY A 90 -3.98 -11.20 8.24
C GLY A 90 -4.05 -12.51 7.45
N ILE A 91 -2.92 -13.12 7.11
CA ILE A 91 -2.85 -14.41 6.41
C ILE A 91 -3.43 -15.53 7.27
N ILE A 92 -3.06 -15.59 8.55
CA ILE A 92 -3.60 -16.59 9.48
C ILE A 92 -5.11 -16.46 9.58
N THR A 93 -5.61 -15.24 9.76
CA THR A 93 -7.06 -14.98 9.84
C THR A 93 -7.77 -15.35 8.55
N ALA A 94 -7.25 -14.95 7.39
CA ALA A 94 -7.81 -15.32 6.09
C ALA A 94 -7.85 -16.84 5.88
N THR A 95 -6.81 -17.55 6.32
CA THR A 95 -6.74 -19.01 6.26
C THR A 95 -7.81 -19.65 7.13
N ILE A 96 -8.03 -19.15 8.34
CA ILE A 96 -9.08 -19.63 9.25
C ILE A 96 -10.47 -19.39 8.61
N LEU A 97 -10.71 -18.21 8.06
CA LEU A 97 -11.97 -17.86 7.38
C LEU A 97 -12.24 -18.77 6.18
N TRP A 98 -11.21 -19.07 5.38
CA TRP A 98 -11.34 -19.99 4.27
C TRP A 98 -11.63 -21.43 4.73
N TYR A 99 -10.99 -21.86 5.81
CA TYR A 99 -11.19 -23.20 6.36
C TYR A 99 -12.57 -23.37 6.98
N PHE A 100 -13.08 -22.37 7.68
CA PHE A 100 -14.34 -22.37 8.39
C PHE A 100 -15.36 -21.41 7.74
N ASN A 101 -16.02 -21.87 6.69
CA ASN A 101 -17.00 -21.06 5.94
C ASN A 101 -18.12 -20.46 6.82
N PHE A 102 -18.48 -21.12 7.93
CA PHE A 102 -19.44 -20.59 8.89
C PHE A 102 -18.93 -19.30 9.53
N ILE A 103 -17.66 -19.30 9.99
CA ILE A 103 -17.04 -18.13 10.61
C ILE A 103 -16.95 -16.98 9.61
N TYR A 104 -16.58 -17.28 8.36
CA TYR A 104 -16.58 -16.27 7.31
C TYR A 104 -17.95 -15.62 7.13
N LYS A 105 -19.02 -16.41 6.96
CA LYS A 105 -20.38 -15.87 6.76
C LYS A 105 -20.85 -14.97 7.90
N VAL A 106 -20.43 -15.25 9.12
CA VAL A 106 -20.74 -14.42 10.30
C VAL A 106 -19.93 -13.13 10.30
N LEU A 107 -18.65 -13.19 9.92
CA LEU A 107 -17.73 -12.05 10.00
C LEU A 107 -17.72 -11.16 8.73
N ASP A 108 -18.16 -11.66 7.60
CA ASP A 108 -18.17 -10.95 6.30
C ASP A 108 -18.80 -9.55 6.36
N PRO A 109 -20.01 -9.34 6.93
CA PRO A 109 -20.59 -8.01 7.03
C PRO A 109 -19.74 -7.06 7.90
N TYR A 110 -19.12 -7.57 8.96
CA TYR A 110 -18.25 -6.76 9.82
C TYR A 110 -16.94 -6.39 9.13
N LEU A 111 -16.33 -7.33 8.40
CA LEU A 111 -15.13 -7.07 7.59
C LEU A 111 -15.40 -6.02 6.52
N THR A 112 -16.57 -6.09 5.88
CA THR A 112 -17.01 -5.11 4.88
C THR A 112 -17.17 -3.72 5.49
N ILE A 113 -17.81 -3.61 6.65
CA ILE A 113 -17.96 -2.34 7.38
C ILE A 113 -16.58 -1.79 7.76
N LEU A 114 -15.73 -2.60 8.39
CA LEU A 114 -14.38 -2.20 8.80
C LEU A 114 -13.51 -1.76 7.62
N ASN A 115 -13.67 -2.39 6.45
CA ASN A 115 -12.95 -1.98 5.25
C ASN A 115 -13.43 -0.64 4.70
N SER A 116 -14.72 -0.35 4.83
CA SER A 116 -15.35 0.88 4.33
C SER A 116 -15.08 2.10 5.21
N LEU A 117 -14.69 1.89 6.47
CA LEU A 117 -14.38 2.99 7.38
C LEU A 117 -13.11 3.74 6.92
N PRO A 118 -13.10 5.07 7.01
CA PRO A 118 -11.88 5.86 6.77
C PRO A 118 -10.88 5.60 7.91
N LYS A 119 -10.05 4.57 7.74
CA LYS A 119 -9.13 4.05 8.76
C LYS A 119 -8.23 5.14 9.36
N ILE A 120 -7.85 6.14 8.55
CA ILE A 120 -7.05 7.29 9.00
C ILE A 120 -7.81 8.13 10.04
N ALA A 121 -9.14 8.17 9.98
CA ALA A 121 -9.95 8.89 10.96
C ALA A 121 -9.93 8.24 12.36
N LEU A 122 -9.47 7.00 12.48
CA LEU A 122 -9.23 6.34 13.77
C LEU A 122 -7.99 6.86 14.50
N GLY A 123 -7.08 7.57 13.81
CA GLY A 123 -5.84 8.07 14.38
C GLY A 123 -6.01 8.86 15.67
N PRO A 124 -6.86 9.89 15.73
CA PRO A 124 -7.10 10.65 16.96
C PRO A 124 -7.60 9.77 18.11
N ILE A 125 -8.46 8.79 17.82
CA ILE A 125 -9.01 7.86 18.83
C ILE A 125 -7.87 7.01 19.40
N ILE A 126 -7.02 6.44 18.53
CA ILE A 126 -5.87 5.62 18.95
C ILE A 126 -4.90 6.45 19.82
N ILE A 127 -4.64 7.70 19.44
CA ILE A 127 -3.78 8.59 20.21
C ILE A 127 -4.35 8.88 21.60
N ILE A 128 -5.68 9.04 21.73
CA ILE A 128 -6.34 9.24 23.02
C ILE A 128 -6.18 8.00 23.92
N PHE A 129 -6.31 6.80 23.38
CA PHE A 129 -6.23 5.56 24.18
C PHE A 129 -4.80 5.13 24.50
N PHE A 130 -3.86 5.30 23.57
CA PHE A 130 -2.49 4.77 23.69
C PHE A 130 -1.42 5.87 23.86
N GLY A 131 -1.84 7.15 23.79
CA GLY A 131 -0.92 8.29 23.86
C GLY A 131 -0.27 8.61 22.50
N ALA A 132 0.34 9.79 22.40
CA ALA A 132 1.07 10.24 21.20
C ALA A 132 2.50 9.68 21.22
N ASN A 133 2.65 8.40 20.89
CA ASN A 133 3.93 7.68 20.92
C ASN A 133 4.03 6.68 19.77
N ILE A 134 5.20 6.03 19.64
CA ILE A 134 5.50 5.01 18.61
C ILE A 134 4.48 3.86 18.61
N ASN A 135 4.01 3.42 19.79
CA ASN A 135 3.06 2.32 19.89
C ASN A 135 1.73 2.65 19.22
N SER A 136 1.24 3.89 19.32
CA SER A 136 0.01 4.33 18.67
C SER A 136 0.12 4.27 17.15
N ILE A 137 1.28 4.63 16.59
CA ILE A 137 1.55 4.55 15.15
C ILE A 137 1.58 3.08 14.70
N ILE A 138 2.28 2.22 15.46
CA ILE A 138 2.35 0.78 15.17
C ILE A 138 0.95 0.15 15.22
N ILE A 139 0.15 0.43 16.24
CA ILE A 139 -1.21 -0.11 16.39
C ILE A 139 -2.10 0.35 15.22
N MET A 140 -2.04 1.62 14.86
CA MET A 140 -2.82 2.16 13.73
C MET A 140 -2.44 1.48 12.41
N ALA A 141 -1.15 1.39 12.12
CA ALA A 141 -0.65 0.76 10.90
C ALA A 141 -0.98 -0.75 10.87
N LEU A 142 -0.90 -1.43 12.01
CA LEU A 142 -1.26 -2.83 12.17
C LEU A 142 -2.76 -3.06 11.91
N LEU A 143 -3.65 -2.27 12.47
CA LEU A 143 -5.10 -2.37 12.23
C LEU A 143 -5.44 -2.21 10.75
N ILE A 144 -4.83 -1.23 10.08
CA ILE A 144 -5.01 -1.02 8.64
C ILE A 144 -4.50 -2.23 7.85
N SER A 145 -3.29 -2.70 8.17
CA SER A 145 -2.64 -3.81 7.47
C SER A 145 -3.41 -5.12 7.63
N VAL A 146 -3.86 -5.46 8.85
CA VAL A 146 -4.63 -6.68 9.11
C VAL A 146 -5.90 -6.73 8.28
N ILE A 147 -6.72 -5.66 8.34
CA ILE A 147 -8.02 -5.64 7.63
C ILE A 147 -7.82 -5.79 6.12
N VAL A 148 -6.89 -5.04 5.54
CA VAL A 148 -6.59 -5.10 4.10
C VAL A 148 -6.06 -6.49 3.71
N THR A 149 -5.13 -7.04 4.50
CA THR A 149 -4.53 -8.35 4.21
C THR A 149 -5.56 -9.47 4.32
N VAL A 150 -6.41 -9.49 5.36
CA VAL A 150 -7.47 -10.50 5.50
C VAL A 150 -8.36 -10.53 4.27
N ILE A 151 -8.85 -9.38 3.84
CA ILE A 151 -9.78 -9.29 2.71
C ILE A 151 -9.08 -9.67 1.40
N THR A 152 -7.87 -9.16 1.17
CA THR A 152 -7.12 -9.42 -0.07
C THR A 152 -6.74 -10.88 -0.20
N VAL A 153 -6.18 -11.48 0.86
CA VAL A 153 -5.77 -12.89 0.86
C VAL A 153 -6.99 -13.82 0.78
N TYR A 154 -8.06 -13.53 1.51
CA TYR A 154 -9.28 -14.31 1.42
C TYR A 154 -9.88 -14.27 0.02
N ASN A 155 -9.95 -13.10 -0.61
CA ASN A 155 -10.42 -12.96 -1.99
C ASN A 155 -9.51 -13.72 -2.97
N GLY A 156 -8.20 -13.71 -2.76
CA GLY A 156 -7.27 -14.56 -3.50
C GLY A 156 -7.64 -16.04 -3.39
N PHE A 157 -7.88 -16.53 -2.18
CA PHE A 157 -8.24 -17.94 -1.95
C PHE A 157 -9.55 -18.36 -2.62
N ILE A 158 -10.58 -17.51 -2.61
CA ILE A 158 -11.87 -17.84 -3.25
C ILE A 158 -11.87 -17.65 -4.76
N SER A 159 -10.93 -16.89 -5.31
CA SER A 159 -10.76 -16.68 -6.76
C SER A 159 -10.05 -17.84 -7.46
N THR A 160 -9.52 -18.79 -6.70
CA THR A 160 -8.83 -19.96 -7.24
C THR A 160 -9.76 -20.78 -8.17
N ASP A 161 -9.19 -21.24 -9.29
CA ASP A 161 -9.93 -22.00 -10.31
C ASP A 161 -10.58 -23.24 -9.72
N LYS A 162 -11.92 -23.27 -9.81
CA LYS A 162 -12.77 -24.38 -9.34
C LYS A 162 -12.43 -25.70 -10.01
N ASN A 163 -11.96 -25.70 -11.26
CA ASN A 163 -11.57 -26.91 -11.96
C ASN A 163 -10.36 -27.59 -11.30
N ARG A 164 -9.37 -26.80 -10.85
CA ARG A 164 -8.23 -27.32 -10.11
C ARG A 164 -8.63 -27.91 -8.78
N ILE A 165 -9.55 -27.26 -8.08
CA ILE A 165 -10.10 -27.76 -6.81
C ILE A 165 -10.88 -29.07 -7.04
N ASN A 166 -11.72 -29.13 -8.08
CA ASN A 166 -12.50 -30.32 -8.40
C ASN A 166 -11.62 -31.50 -8.84
N LEU A 167 -10.54 -31.21 -9.57
CA LEU A 167 -9.54 -32.21 -9.94
C LEU A 167 -8.95 -32.89 -8.70
N LEU A 168 -8.51 -32.12 -7.69
CA LEU A 168 -7.99 -32.72 -6.45
C LEU A 168 -9.06 -33.47 -5.66
N LYS A 169 -10.32 -32.99 -5.68
CA LYS A 169 -11.43 -33.71 -5.06
C LYS A 169 -11.67 -35.07 -5.70
N SER A 170 -11.54 -35.21 -7.04
CA SER A 170 -11.67 -36.49 -7.73
C SER A 170 -10.60 -37.51 -7.34
N PHE A 171 -9.44 -37.04 -6.85
CA PHE A 171 -8.40 -37.87 -6.22
C PHE A 171 -8.60 -38.04 -4.71
N SER A 172 -9.80 -37.78 -4.18
CA SER A 172 -10.12 -37.89 -2.74
C SER A 172 -9.21 -37.07 -1.83
N ALA A 173 -8.67 -35.93 -2.33
CA ALA A 173 -7.82 -35.04 -1.54
C ALA A 173 -8.62 -34.39 -0.41
N THR A 174 -8.01 -34.34 0.77
CA THR A 174 -8.55 -33.66 1.96
C THR A 174 -8.57 -32.13 1.77
N LYS A 175 -9.37 -31.43 2.57
CA LYS A 175 -9.46 -29.97 2.53
C LYS A 175 -8.08 -29.28 2.76
N GLY A 176 -7.26 -29.83 3.66
CA GLY A 176 -5.89 -29.36 3.92
C GLY A 176 -4.95 -29.57 2.74
N GLN A 177 -5.07 -30.70 2.01
CA GLN A 177 -4.30 -30.98 0.80
C GLN A 177 -4.70 -30.01 -0.33
N ILE A 178 -5.98 -29.75 -0.50
CA ILE A 178 -6.49 -28.77 -1.48
C ILE A 178 -5.94 -27.38 -1.14
N PHE A 179 -5.96 -26.99 0.13
CA PHE A 179 -5.37 -25.71 0.57
C PHE A 179 -3.87 -25.62 0.22
N LYS A 180 -3.11 -26.61 0.65
CA LYS A 180 -1.64 -26.60 0.49
C LYS A 180 -1.18 -26.63 -0.97
N TYR A 181 -1.83 -27.43 -1.83
CA TYR A 181 -1.35 -27.72 -3.18
C TYR A 181 -2.04 -26.88 -4.28
N VAL A 182 -3.19 -26.28 -4.00
CA VAL A 182 -3.95 -25.51 -5.00
C VAL A 182 -4.22 -24.08 -4.54
N ILE A 183 -4.76 -23.88 -3.34
CA ILE A 183 -5.20 -22.56 -2.89
C ILE A 183 -4.01 -21.67 -2.54
N LEU A 184 -3.07 -22.17 -1.75
CA LEU A 184 -1.92 -21.40 -1.29
C LEU A 184 -0.95 -21.00 -2.42
N PRO A 185 -0.68 -21.84 -3.47
CA PRO A 185 0.20 -21.46 -4.57
C PRO A 185 -0.46 -20.65 -5.68
N SER A 186 -1.80 -20.45 -5.68
CA SER A 186 -2.52 -19.75 -6.73
C SER A 186 -2.62 -18.27 -6.46
#